data_78728befa20ac6ffe4de95540262088c
#
_entry.id   78728befa20ac6ffe4de95540262088c
#
_cell.length_a   1.000
_cell.length_b   1.000
_cell.length_c   1.000
_cell.angle_alpha   90.00
_cell.angle_beta   90.00
_cell.angle_gamma   90.00
#
_symmetry.space_group_name_H-M   'P 1'
#
loop_
_entity.id
_entity.type
_entity.pdbx_description
1 polymer ?
#
loop_
_entity_poly.entity_id
_entity_poly.type
_entity_poly.pdbx_seq_one_letter_code
_entity_poly.pdbx_strand_id
1 'polypeptide(L)'
;MSIGVLLPEFVIHNTLVSIVELLRRDLAEHADDDTQTILYKILGIDEKGKALQLNLYNVFKQAKKIIQTKQNLSVNFGYNQEVANIISLHILLPSETGKMTIGADEGYVEEDLYNKDGVKSGEQNYFTQSFDATYQIMITSNNSAEVSVVYNILKSMLLMLVPHLELMGLRLPTISGNDIVMQDDLVPVPIFHKVINLSFTYEHNVPQLVKDKVAKNFYFIYRMVEGYDEVK
;
A
#
# COMPACT_ATOMS: atom_id res chain seq x y z
N MET A 1 -17.42 12.00 -8.29
CA MET A 1 -17.13 10.65 -8.84
C MET A 1 -16.42 9.88 -7.76
N SER A 2 -17.00 8.78 -7.31
CA SER A 2 -16.32 7.87 -6.38
C SER A 2 -15.46 6.93 -7.23
N ILE A 3 -14.15 6.99 -7.06
CA ILE A 3 -13.26 6.05 -7.72
C ILE A 3 -13.27 4.78 -6.87
N GLY A 4 -13.90 3.73 -7.39
CA GLY A 4 -13.83 2.41 -6.76
C GLY A 4 -12.45 1.79 -6.97
N VAL A 5 -11.88 1.23 -5.91
CA VAL A 5 -10.58 0.56 -5.95
C VAL A 5 -10.81 -0.94 -5.89
N LEU A 6 -10.48 -1.65 -6.97
CA LEU A 6 -10.63 -3.11 -7.02
C LEU A 6 -9.56 -3.83 -6.20
N LEU A 7 -8.35 -3.28 -6.15
CA LEU A 7 -7.17 -3.91 -5.54
C LEU A 7 -6.33 -2.85 -4.82
N PRO A 8 -6.68 -2.50 -3.57
CA PRO A 8 -5.94 -1.50 -2.77
C PRO A 8 -4.44 -1.81 -2.62
N GLU A 9 -4.08 -3.09 -2.54
CA GLU A 9 -2.68 -3.52 -2.46
C GLU A 9 -1.84 -3.07 -3.66
N PHE A 10 -2.42 -2.99 -4.86
CA PHE A 10 -1.72 -2.47 -6.04
C PHE A 10 -1.50 -0.97 -5.95
N VAL A 11 -2.45 -0.22 -5.38
CA VAL A 11 -2.29 1.22 -5.14
C VAL A 11 -1.14 1.44 -4.15
N ILE A 12 -1.11 0.68 -3.06
CA ILE A 12 -0.06 0.76 -2.04
C ILE A 12 1.29 0.36 -2.63
N HIS A 13 1.35 -0.76 -3.35
CA HIS A 13 2.57 -1.24 -4.00
C HIS A 13 3.13 -0.20 -4.95
N ASN A 14 2.32 0.30 -5.88
CA ASN A 14 2.76 1.30 -6.85
C ASN A 14 3.20 2.61 -6.18
N THR A 15 2.52 2.99 -5.09
CA THR A 15 2.92 4.16 -4.29
C THR A 15 4.30 3.95 -3.67
N LEU A 16 4.57 2.78 -3.08
CA LEU A 16 5.88 2.47 -2.49
C LEU A 16 6.99 2.42 -3.54
N VAL A 17 6.74 1.80 -4.69
CA VAL A 17 7.69 1.78 -5.81
C VAL A 17 7.98 3.21 -6.28
N SER A 18 6.92 4.02 -6.46
CA SER A 18 7.06 5.42 -6.88
C SER A 18 7.83 6.28 -5.88
N ILE A 19 7.65 6.04 -4.56
CA ILE A 19 8.44 6.70 -3.51
C ILE A 19 9.92 6.37 -3.68
N VAL A 20 10.26 5.10 -3.84
CA VAL A 20 11.65 4.66 -3.97
C VAL A 20 12.29 5.25 -5.23
N GLU A 21 11.58 5.25 -6.34
CA GLU A 21 12.06 5.81 -7.61
C GLU A 21 12.20 7.34 -7.55
N LEU A 22 11.25 8.03 -6.91
CA LEU A 22 11.32 9.48 -6.68
C LEU A 22 12.58 9.84 -5.87
N LEU A 23 12.84 9.15 -4.77
CA LEU A 23 14.02 9.39 -3.94
C LEU A 23 15.31 9.09 -4.70
N ARG A 24 15.35 8.05 -5.52
CA ARG A 24 16.51 7.74 -6.37
C ARG A 24 16.80 8.84 -7.39
N ARG A 25 15.75 9.32 -8.05
CA ARG A 25 15.85 10.39 -9.03
C ARG A 25 16.31 11.71 -8.39
N ASP A 26 15.69 12.08 -7.27
CA ASP A 26 16.05 13.29 -6.51
C ASP A 26 17.52 13.25 -6.05
N LEU A 27 18.00 12.10 -5.56
CA LEU A 27 19.41 11.92 -5.19
C LEU A 27 20.38 11.97 -6.40
N ALA A 28 19.92 11.63 -7.59
CA ALA A 28 20.73 11.72 -8.81
C ALA A 28 20.77 13.14 -9.36
N GLU A 29 19.64 13.86 -9.32
CA GLU A 29 19.52 15.25 -9.75
C GLU A 29 20.32 16.21 -8.87
N HIS A 30 20.45 15.91 -7.58
CA HIS A 30 21.20 16.72 -6.59
C HIS A 30 22.48 16.04 -6.13
N ALA A 31 23.20 15.37 -7.04
CA ALA A 31 24.39 14.61 -6.68
C ALA A 31 25.50 15.46 -6.03
N ASP A 32 25.59 16.74 -6.42
CA ASP A 32 26.61 17.69 -5.97
C ASP A 32 26.21 18.47 -4.70
N ASP A 33 24.92 18.46 -4.33
CA ASP A 33 24.40 19.18 -3.17
C ASP A 33 23.37 18.38 -2.40
N ASP A 34 23.82 17.63 -1.42
CA ASP A 34 22.97 16.80 -0.55
C ASP A 34 21.88 17.60 0.17
N THR A 35 22.10 18.91 0.43
CA THR A 35 21.16 19.77 1.18
C THR A 35 19.86 20.04 0.43
N GLN A 36 19.88 19.93 -0.88
CA GLN A 36 18.70 20.12 -1.74
C GLN A 36 17.82 18.89 -1.80
N THR A 37 18.33 17.71 -1.43
CA THR A 37 17.60 16.45 -1.57
C THR A 37 16.39 16.37 -0.64
N ILE A 38 15.34 15.69 -1.12
CA ILE A 38 14.15 15.37 -0.32
C ILE A 38 14.55 14.60 0.94
N LEU A 39 15.46 13.64 0.80
CA LEU A 39 15.95 12.80 1.88
C LEU A 39 16.58 13.63 3.01
N TYR A 40 17.41 14.62 2.68
CA TYR A 40 18.05 15.51 3.64
C TYR A 40 17.00 16.33 4.43
N LYS A 41 16.00 16.83 3.71
CA LYS A 41 14.91 17.64 4.28
C LYS A 41 14.00 16.81 5.20
N ILE A 42 13.67 15.58 4.81
CA ILE A 42 12.86 14.66 5.62
C ILE A 42 13.54 14.31 6.94
N LEU A 43 14.86 14.13 6.93
CA LEU A 43 15.63 13.83 8.13
C LEU A 43 15.83 15.05 9.04
N GLY A 44 15.35 16.24 8.62
CA GLY A 44 15.41 17.46 9.44
C GLY A 44 16.83 17.93 9.73
N ILE A 45 17.77 17.68 8.82
CA ILE A 45 19.15 18.10 8.98
C ILE A 45 19.23 19.60 8.68
N ASP A 46 19.48 20.42 9.71
CA ASP A 46 19.58 21.87 9.59
C ASP A 46 21.04 22.33 9.73
N GLU A 47 21.41 23.38 8.98
CA GLU A 47 22.75 23.93 8.99
C GLU A 47 23.20 24.53 10.34
N LYS A 48 22.23 24.85 11.21
CA LYS A 48 22.47 25.55 12.49
C LYS A 48 22.84 24.66 13.68
N GLY A 49 22.67 23.35 13.56
CA GLY A 49 22.80 22.41 14.69
C GLY A 49 23.94 21.40 14.58
N LYS A 50 25.12 21.79 14.12
CA LYS A 50 26.22 20.86 13.77
C LYS A 50 26.62 19.83 14.84
N ALA A 51 26.47 20.08 16.12
CA ALA A 51 26.94 19.16 17.17
C ALA A 51 25.94 18.00 17.46
N LEU A 52 24.61 18.26 17.42
CA LEU A 52 23.58 17.21 17.54
C LEU A 52 23.38 16.44 16.23
N GLN A 53 23.83 16.97 15.13
CA GLN A 53 23.53 16.52 13.78
C GLN A 53 24.55 15.55 13.18
N LEU A 54 25.71 15.36 13.82
CA LEU A 54 26.71 14.38 13.34
C LEU A 54 26.11 12.97 13.16
N ASN A 55 25.22 12.59 14.08
CA ASN A 55 24.54 11.31 14.00
C ASN A 55 23.49 11.28 12.85
N LEU A 56 22.74 12.38 12.64
CA LEU A 56 21.75 12.49 11.58
C LEU A 56 22.41 12.50 10.19
N TYR A 57 23.57 13.14 10.06
CA TYR A 57 24.31 13.11 8.79
C TYR A 57 24.84 11.71 8.46
N ASN A 58 25.25 10.93 9.46
CA ASN A 58 25.60 9.53 9.25
C ASN A 58 24.39 8.68 8.84
N VAL A 59 23.22 8.93 9.45
CA VAL A 59 21.94 8.32 9.07
C VAL A 59 21.59 8.68 7.62
N PHE A 60 21.77 9.94 7.23
CA PHE A 60 21.56 10.38 5.85
C PHE A 60 22.46 9.61 4.87
N LYS A 61 23.75 9.52 5.14
CA LYS A 61 24.69 8.76 4.30
C LYS A 61 24.29 7.29 4.16
N GLN A 62 23.85 6.68 5.24
CA GLN A 62 23.36 5.32 5.24
C GLN A 62 22.09 5.19 4.39
N ALA A 63 21.12 6.08 4.57
CA ALA A 63 19.89 6.13 3.80
C ALA A 63 20.16 6.34 2.29
N LYS A 64 21.04 7.30 1.96
CA LYS A 64 21.48 7.56 0.58
C LYS A 64 22.04 6.29 -0.07
N LYS A 65 22.94 5.59 0.62
CA LYS A 65 23.50 4.32 0.15
C LYS A 65 22.44 3.25 -0.10
N ILE A 66 21.49 3.08 0.83
CA ILE A 66 20.40 2.10 0.71
C ILE A 66 19.54 2.41 -0.51
N ILE A 67 19.11 3.66 -0.69
CA ILE A 67 18.19 4.07 -1.74
C ILE A 67 18.86 4.05 -3.12
N GLN A 68 20.10 4.49 -3.23
CA GLN A 68 20.83 4.52 -4.50
C GLN A 68 21.13 3.14 -5.07
N THR A 69 21.34 2.14 -4.21
CA THR A 69 21.65 0.78 -4.66
C THR A 69 20.37 0.03 -4.98
N LYS A 70 20.04 -0.11 -6.28
CA LYS A 70 18.79 -0.76 -6.76
C LYS A 70 18.54 -2.16 -6.19
N GLN A 71 19.59 -2.87 -5.81
CA GLN A 71 19.52 -4.22 -5.27
C GLN A 71 19.21 -4.26 -3.76
N ASN A 72 19.27 -3.11 -3.07
CA ASN A 72 19.18 -3.07 -1.60
C ASN A 72 17.75 -2.86 -1.07
N LEU A 73 16.78 -2.56 -1.92
CA LEU A 73 15.40 -2.30 -1.50
C LEU A 73 14.42 -2.90 -2.49
N SER A 74 13.66 -3.91 -2.06
CA SER A 74 12.60 -4.56 -2.83
C SER A 74 11.22 -4.32 -2.23
N VAL A 75 10.20 -4.23 -3.07
CA VAL A 75 8.78 -4.14 -2.68
C VAL A 75 8.08 -5.41 -3.15
N ASN A 76 7.46 -6.15 -2.23
CA ASN A 76 6.86 -7.45 -2.50
C ASN A 76 5.41 -7.50 -2.01
N PHE A 77 4.57 -8.27 -2.72
CA PHE A 77 3.26 -8.69 -2.23
C PHE A 77 3.43 -9.91 -1.32
N GLY A 78 2.80 -9.84 -0.15
CA GLY A 78 2.88 -10.90 0.83
C GLY A 78 4.26 -11.06 1.47
N TYR A 79 4.39 -12.06 2.31
CA TYR A 79 5.65 -12.37 3.00
C TYR A 79 6.52 -13.29 2.13
N ASN A 80 7.70 -12.82 1.75
CA ASN A 80 8.70 -13.65 1.06
C ASN A 80 9.81 -14.02 2.05
N GLN A 81 10.04 -15.30 2.25
CA GLN A 81 11.06 -15.83 3.15
C GLN A 81 12.49 -15.77 2.56
N GLU A 82 12.65 -15.47 1.30
CA GLU A 82 13.97 -15.29 0.68
C GLU A 82 14.61 -13.97 1.12
N VAL A 83 14.82 -13.82 2.41
CA VAL A 83 15.46 -12.64 3.01
C VAL A 83 16.97 -12.85 3.00
N ALA A 84 17.57 -12.76 1.85
CA ALA A 84 19.02 -12.60 1.79
C ALA A 84 19.34 -11.12 1.77
N ASN A 85 20.14 -10.60 2.67
CA ASN A 85 20.92 -9.34 2.61
C ASN A 85 20.28 -8.09 1.96
N ILE A 86 18.97 -8.12 1.65
CA ILE A 86 18.22 -7.07 0.97
C ILE A 86 17.16 -6.55 1.93
N ILE A 87 17.00 -5.24 2.00
CA ILE A 87 15.87 -4.64 2.72
C ILE A 87 14.60 -4.91 1.92
N SER A 88 13.65 -5.60 2.53
CA SER A 88 12.41 -5.98 1.88
C SER A 88 11.22 -5.26 2.49
N LEU A 89 10.33 -4.76 1.63
CA LEU A 89 9.04 -4.22 2.00
C LEU A 89 7.97 -5.24 1.62
N HIS A 90 7.19 -5.67 2.61
CA HIS A 90 6.12 -6.65 2.42
C HIS A 90 4.78 -5.99 2.70
N ILE A 91 3.83 -6.15 1.78
CA ILE A 91 2.47 -5.62 1.93
C ILE A 91 1.57 -6.77 2.37
N LEU A 92 0.99 -6.64 3.56
CA LEU A 92 0.12 -7.64 4.18
C LEU A 92 -1.23 -7.01 4.48
N LEU A 93 -2.31 -7.78 4.32
CA LEU A 93 -3.66 -7.38 4.71
C LEU A 93 -4.07 -8.15 5.97
N PRO A 94 -3.84 -7.63 7.20
CA PRO A 94 -4.19 -8.31 8.43
C PRO A 94 -5.67 -8.23 8.77
N SER A 95 -6.38 -7.19 8.32
CA SER A 95 -7.81 -7.03 8.58
C SER A 95 -8.51 -6.25 7.50
N GLU A 96 -9.70 -6.72 7.17
CA GLU A 96 -10.66 -6.07 6.29
C GLU A 96 -12.07 -6.33 6.80
N THR A 97 -12.90 -5.31 6.88
CA THR A 97 -14.28 -5.41 7.35
C THR A 97 -15.20 -4.65 6.42
N GLY A 98 -16.18 -5.36 5.86
CA GLY A 98 -17.24 -4.74 5.07
C GLY A 98 -18.14 -3.89 5.94
N LYS A 99 -18.44 -2.67 5.51
CA LYS A 99 -19.42 -1.80 6.14
C LYS A 99 -20.79 -2.06 5.56
N MET A 100 -21.76 -2.38 6.41
CA MET A 100 -23.16 -2.28 6.05
C MET A 100 -23.59 -0.81 6.19
N THR A 101 -23.98 -0.19 5.10
CA THR A 101 -24.59 1.15 5.12
C THR A 101 -26.04 0.99 5.54
N ILE A 102 -26.36 1.35 6.78
CA ILE A 102 -27.76 1.36 7.24
C ILE A 102 -28.46 2.54 6.57
N GLY A 103 -29.40 2.26 5.65
CA GLY A 103 -30.34 3.24 5.10
C GLY A 103 -29.89 4.00 3.84
N ALA A 104 -28.82 3.64 3.20
CA ALA A 104 -28.57 4.05 1.83
C ALA A 104 -29.16 2.99 0.86
N ASP A 105 -29.73 3.42 -0.26
CA ASP A 105 -30.02 2.53 -1.36
C ASP A 105 -28.75 1.73 -1.65
N GLU A 106 -28.80 0.45 -1.30
CA GLU A 106 -27.63 -0.41 -1.33
C GLU A 106 -27.01 -0.34 -2.72
N GLY A 107 -25.96 0.48 -2.80
CA GLY A 107 -24.86 0.17 -3.62
C GLY A 107 -25.03 0.19 -5.12
N TYR A 108 -26.01 0.84 -5.70
CA TYR A 108 -26.02 1.05 -7.13
C TYR A 108 -25.49 2.45 -7.47
N VAL A 109 -24.35 2.50 -8.11
CA VAL A 109 -23.83 3.73 -8.70
C VAL A 109 -24.00 3.63 -10.20
N GLU A 110 -24.73 4.60 -10.78
CA GLU A 110 -24.82 4.76 -12.22
C GLU A 110 -23.62 5.56 -12.70
N GLU A 111 -22.90 5.02 -13.67
CA GLU A 111 -21.79 5.70 -14.30
C GLU A 111 -22.05 5.82 -15.80
N ASP A 112 -21.94 7.04 -16.31
CA ASP A 112 -22.04 7.30 -17.73
C ASP A 112 -20.80 6.77 -18.46
N LEU A 113 -21.01 5.88 -19.41
CA LEU A 113 -19.94 5.41 -20.28
C LEU A 113 -19.76 6.39 -21.45
N TYR A 114 -18.52 6.80 -21.67
CA TYR A 114 -18.14 7.63 -22.81
C TYR A 114 -17.29 6.84 -23.80
N ASN A 115 -17.55 7.05 -25.09
CA ASN A 115 -16.71 6.49 -26.14
C ASN A 115 -15.39 7.26 -26.26
N LYS A 116 -14.50 6.81 -27.18
CA LYS A 116 -13.20 7.45 -27.41
C LYS A 116 -13.30 8.91 -27.86
N ASP A 117 -14.45 9.32 -28.37
CA ASP A 117 -14.74 10.67 -28.87
C ASP A 117 -15.39 11.55 -27.79
N GLY A 118 -15.51 11.04 -26.54
CA GLY A 118 -16.12 11.77 -25.43
C GLY A 118 -17.65 11.86 -25.48
N VAL A 119 -18.30 11.09 -26.33
CA VAL A 119 -19.76 11.03 -26.44
C VAL A 119 -20.31 9.94 -25.54
N LYS A 120 -21.37 10.23 -24.77
CA LYS A 120 -22.05 9.27 -23.91
C LYS A 120 -22.51 8.08 -24.76
N SER A 121 -21.99 6.89 -24.47
CA SER A 121 -22.27 5.65 -25.21
C SER A 121 -23.22 4.71 -24.46
N GLY A 122 -23.47 4.98 -23.19
CA GLY A 122 -24.37 4.16 -22.37
C GLY A 122 -24.25 4.54 -20.88
N GLU A 123 -24.95 3.77 -20.05
CA GLU A 123 -24.90 3.83 -18.59
C GLU A 123 -24.52 2.45 -18.06
N GLN A 124 -23.69 2.41 -17.04
CA GLN A 124 -23.34 1.17 -16.37
C GLN A 124 -23.61 1.30 -14.89
N ASN A 125 -24.36 0.33 -14.36
CA ASN A 125 -24.65 0.25 -12.94
C ASN A 125 -23.62 -0.62 -12.24
N TYR A 126 -23.09 -0.14 -11.12
CA TYR A 126 -22.17 -0.85 -10.26
C TYR A 126 -22.84 -1.18 -8.93
N PHE A 127 -22.58 -2.38 -8.45
CA PHE A 127 -22.81 -2.70 -7.05
C PHE A 127 -21.58 -2.27 -6.27
N THR A 128 -21.77 -1.38 -5.29
CA THR A 128 -20.70 -0.79 -4.51
C THR A 128 -20.82 -1.23 -3.05
N GLN A 129 -19.72 -1.66 -2.47
CA GLN A 129 -19.62 -1.93 -1.03
C GLN A 129 -18.40 -1.23 -0.47
N SER A 130 -18.58 -0.60 0.71
CA SER A 130 -17.47 0.03 1.42
C SER A 130 -16.80 -0.95 2.36
N PHE A 131 -15.49 -0.88 2.45
CA PHE A 131 -14.65 -1.68 3.33
C PHE A 131 -13.74 -0.79 4.16
N ASP A 132 -13.59 -1.11 5.44
CA ASP A 132 -12.48 -0.63 6.25
C ASP A 132 -11.37 -1.67 6.20
N ALA A 133 -10.19 -1.24 5.76
CA ALA A 133 -9.04 -2.11 5.64
C ALA A 133 -7.84 -1.54 6.40
N THR A 134 -7.02 -2.43 6.94
CA THR A 134 -5.72 -2.10 7.51
C THR A 134 -4.67 -2.94 6.82
N TYR A 135 -3.78 -2.28 6.08
CA TYR A 135 -2.63 -2.91 5.47
C TYR A 135 -1.39 -2.67 6.32
N GLN A 136 -0.54 -3.68 6.39
CA GLN A 136 0.76 -3.60 7.05
C GLN A 136 1.87 -3.57 6.00
N ILE A 137 2.67 -2.52 6.04
CA ILE A 137 3.91 -2.41 5.27
C ILE A 137 5.03 -2.82 6.21
N MET A 138 5.44 -4.08 6.11
CA MET A 138 6.50 -4.63 6.94
C MET A 138 7.85 -4.41 6.29
N ILE A 139 8.76 -3.79 7.01
CA ILE A 139 10.13 -3.50 6.60
C ILE A 139 11.04 -4.49 7.30
N THR A 140 11.79 -5.25 6.53
CA THR A 140 12.62 -6.37 7.01
C THR A 140 14.07 -6.20 6.59
N SER A 141 15.01 -6.37 7.50
CA SER A 141 16.46 -6.45 7.21
C SER A 141 17.20 -7.20 8.34
N ASN A 142 18.42 -7.63 8.05
CA ASN A 142 19.35 -8.16 9.05
C ASN A 142 20.04 -7.05 9.89
N ASN A 143 19.72 -5.77 9.62
CA ASN A 143 20.31 -4.62 10.30
C ASN A 143 19.20 -3.72 10.88
N SER A 144 19.11 -3.63 12.20
CA SER A 144 18.09 -2.83 12.90
C SER A 144 18.16 -1.33 12.58
N ALA A 145 19.37 -0.79 12.38
CA ALA A 145 19.55 0.62 12.03
C ALA A 145 18.99 0.92 10.65
N GLU A 146 19.22 0.05 9.67
CA GLU A 146 18.67 0.18 8.32
C GLU A 146 17.15 0.13 8.30
N VAL A 147 16.55 -0.84 9.02
CA VAL A 147 15.09 -0.94 9.18
C VAL A 147 14.52 0.35 9.75
N SER A 148 15.14 0.89 10.80
CA SER A 148 14.70 2.13 11.45
C SER A 148 14.79 3.35 10.52
N VAL A 149 15.85 3.45 9.74
CA VAL A 149 16.05 4.53 8.77
C VAL A 149 14.99 4.46 7.67
N VAL A 150 14.83 3.30 7.04
CA VAL A 150 13.84 3.11 5.95
C VAL A 150 12.42 3.32 6.46
N TYR A 151 12.10 2.83 7.68
CA TYR A 151 10.81 3.05 8.32
C TYR A 151 10.48 4.55 8.45
N ASN A 152 11.39 5.35 8.98
CA ASN A 152 11.13 6.78 9.16
C ASN A 152 10.99 7.52 7.83
N ILE A 153 11.79 7.19 6.83
CA ILE A 153 11.70 7.77 5.50
C ILE A 153 10.35 7.43 4.86
N LEU A 154 9.98 6.15 4.83
CA LEU A 154 8.72 5.71 4.21
C LEU A 154 7.50 6.28 4.94
N LYS A 155 7.53 6.31 6.29
CA LYS A 155 6.46 6.91 7.07
C LYS A 155 6.28 8.39 6.73
N SER A 156 7.37 9.16 6.64
CA SER A 156 7.32 10.57 6.27
C SER A 156 6.82 10.78 4.85
N MET A 157 7.27 9.96 3.89
CA MET A 157 6.81 10.03 2.51
C MET A 157 5.31 9.69 2.39
N LEU A 158 4.85 8.64 3.07
CA LEU A 158 3.43 8.26 3.07
C LEU A 158 2.55 9.36 3.69
N LEU A 159 3.01 10.01 4.78
CA LEU A 159 2.29 11.14 5.37
C LEU A 159 2.14 12.31 4.38
N MET A 160 3.18 12.61 3.60
CA MET A 160 3.11 13.65 2.55
C MET A 160 2.19 13.24 1.39
N LEU A 161 2.04 11.95 1.13
CA LEU A 161 1.23 11.41 0.04
C LEU A 161 -0.21 11.09 0.43
N VAL A 162 -0.65 11.36 1.67
CA VAL A 162 -2.04 11.18 2.10
C VAL A 162 -3.06 11.76 1.11
N PRO A 163 -2.93 13.02 0.64
CA PRO A 163 -3.88 13.56 -0.33
C PRO A 163 -3.88 12.80 -1.67
N HIS A 164 -2.74 12.24 -2.08
CA HIS A 164 -2.64 11.43 -3.29
C HIS A 164 -3.33 10.07 -3.10
N LEU A 165 -3.16 9.43 -1.95
CA LEU A 165 -3.86 8.18 -1.62
C LEU A 165 -5.38 8.37 -1.64
N GLU A 166 -5.88 9.51 -1.13
CA GLU A 166 -7.30 9.86 -1.20
C GLU A 166 -7.79 10.02 -2.64
N LEU A 167 -7.01 10.68 -3.50
CA LEU A 167 -7.32 10.79 -4.93
C LEU A 167 -7.36 9.42 -5.63
N MET A 168 -6.57 8.46 -5.15
CA MET A 168 -6.57 7.09 -5.66
C MET A 168 -7.69 6.22 -5.07
N GLY A 169 -8.59 6.78 -4.26
CA GLY A 169 -9.77 6.10 -3.72
C GLY A 169 -9.59 5.47 -2.35
N LEU A 170 -8.44 5.66 -1.69
CA LEU A 170 -8.22 5.24 -0.30
C LEU A 170 -8.65 6.38 0.62
N ARG A 171 -9.85 6.31 1.17
CA ARG A 171 -10.46 7.39 1.94
C ARG A 171 -9.99 7.40 3.38
N LEU A 172 -9.76 8.60 3.93
CA LEU A 172 -9.37 8.85 5.32
C LEU A 172 -8.14 8.01 5.75
N PRO A 173 -7.06 8.00 4.98
CA PRO A 173 -5.91 7.17 5.31
C PRO A 173 -5.26 7.65 6.61
N THR A 174 -5.06 6.71 7.54
CA THR A 174 -4.35 6.93 8.80
C THR A 174 -3.10 6.07 8.85
N ILE A 175 -2.01 6.64 9.36
CA ILE A 175 -0.71 5.99 9.40
C ILE A 175 -0.27 5.85 10.85
N SER A 176 -0.02 4.63 11.27
CA SER A 176 0.58 4.31 12.57
C SER A 176 1.77 3.35 12.39
N GLY A 177 2.46 3.03 13.46
CA GLY A 177 3.59 2.12 13.34
C GLY A 177 3.85 1.36 14.62
N ASN A 178 4.32 0.12 14.46
CA ASN A 178 4.67 -0.79 15.55
C ASN A 178 6.02 -1.45 15.27
N ASP A 179 6.70 -1.81 16.35
CA ASP A 179 7.83 -2.73 16.31
C ASP A 179 7.31 -4.16 16.50
N ILE A 180 7.71 -5.06 15.62
CA ILE A 180 7.45 -6.49 15.82
C ILE A 180 8.68 -7.08 16.48
N VAL A 181 8.52 -7.56 17.71
CA VAL A 181 9.53 -8.37 18.39
C VAL A 181 9.24 -9.82 18.03
N MET A 182 10.08 -10.41 17.16
CA MET A 182 10.01 -11.84 16.93
C MET A 182 10.57 -12.59 18.16
N GLN A 183 9.92 -13.68 18.54
CA GLN A 183 10.50 -14.61 19.52
C GLN A 183 11.75 -15.25 18.92
N ASP A 184 12.88 -15.06 19.58
CA ASP A 184 14.22 -15.46 19.11
C ASP A 184 14.42 -16.96 18.85
N ASP A 185 13.48 -17.82 19.26
CA ASP A 185 13.64 -19.26 19.29
C ASP A 185 13.50 -19.96 17.91
N LEU A 186 13.08 -19.24 16.87
CA LEU A 186 12.75 -19.84 15.59
C LEU A 186 13.61 -19.39 14.39
N VAL A 187 14.51 -18.43 14.56
CA VAL A 187 15.26 -17.86 13.43
C VAL A 187 16.77 -17.88 13.72
N PRO A 188 17.57 -18.59 12.93
CA PRO A 188 19.02 -18.72 13.14
C PRO A 188 19.81 -17.44 12.86
N VAL A 189 19.21 -16.42 12.26
CA VAL A 189 19.83 -15.12 11.97
C VAL A 189 18.92 -14.02 12.51
N PRO A 190 19.43 -13.02 13.27
CA PRO A 190 18.60 -11.94 13.75
C PRO A 190 18.03 -11.14 12.55
N ILE A 191 16.71 -11.19 12.40
CA ILE A 191 15.98 -10.42 11.40
C ILE A 191 15.18 -9.38 12.17
N PHE A 192 15.32 -8.13 11.76
CA PHE A 192 14.63 -6.99 12.37
C PHE A 192 13.46 -6.58 11.51
N HIS A 193 12.33 -6.30 12.16
CA HIS A 193 11.11 -5.87 11.50
C HIS A 193 10.56 -4.59 12.12
N LYS A 194 10.11 -3.67 11.27
CA LYS A 194 9.24 -2.55 11.66
C LYS A 194 8.04 -2.52 10.73
N VAL A 195 6.90 -2.14 11.26
CA VAL A 195 5.64 -2.12 10.53
C VAL A 195 5.05 -0.73 10.51
N ILE A 196 4.65 -0.30 9.32
CA ILE A 196 3.76 0.84 9.11
C ILE A 196 2.37 0.28 8.86
N ASN A 197 1.40 0.61 9.72
CA ASN A 197 0.00 0.30 9.49
C ASN A 197 -0.64 1.46 8.74
N LEU A 198 -1.27 1.15 7.62
CA LEU A 198 -2.03 2.05 6.79
C LEU A 198 -3.50 1.61 6.84
N SER A 199 -4.33 2.34 7.58
CA SER A 199 -5.76 2.07 7.69
C SER A 199 -6.55 3.09 6.89
N PHE A 200 -7.55 2.63 6.13
CA PHE A 200 -8.37 3.47 5.26
C PHE A 200 -9.71 2.81 4.98
N THR A 201 -10.65 3.59 4.47
CA THR A 201 -11.89 3.08 3.88
C THR A 201 -11.77 3.13 2.36
N TYR A 202 -12.23 2.10 1.67
CA TYR A 202 -12.31 2.11 0.22
C TYR A 202 -13.63 1.53 -0.28
N GLU A 203 -13.99 1.82 -1.52
CA GLU A 203 -15.17 1.28 -2.18
C GLU A 203 -14.75 0.24 -3.21
N HIS A 204 -15.37 -0.93 -3.11
CA HIS A 204 -15.21 -1.99 -4.10
C HIS A 204 -16.42 -1.98 -5.04
N ASN A 205 -16.19 -1.68 -6.30
CA ASN A 205 -17.22 -1.57 -7.31
C ASN A 205 -17.23 -2.80 -8.22
N VAL A 206 -18.38 -3.47 -8.28
CA VAL A 206 -18.59 -4.61 -9.19
C VAL A 206 -19.64 -4.26 -10.21
N PRO A 207 -19.37 -4.34 -11.53
CA PRO A 207 -20.37 -4.11 -12.55
C PRO A 207 -21.58 -5.02 -12.37
N GLN A 208 -22.79 -4.47 -12.42
CA GLN A 208 -24.03 -5.24 -12.22
C GLN A 208 -24.16 -6.40 -13.22
N LEU A 209 -23.72 -6.20 -14.46
CA LEU A 209 -23.73 -7.24 -15.48
C LEU A 209 -22.95 -8.50 -15.07
N VAL A 210 -21.85 -8.32 -14.33
CA VAL A 210 -21.04 -9.44 -13.80
C VAL A 210 -21.79 -10.12 -12.65
N LYS A 211 -22.37 -9.34 -11.71
CA LYS A 211 -23.20 -9.85 -10.62
C LYS A 211 -24.33 -10.71 -11.13
N ASP A 212 -25.06 -10.23 -12.13
CA ASP A 212 -26.20 -10.97 -12.71
C ASP A 212 -25.78 -12.28 -13.38
N LYS A 213 -24.65 -12.28 -14.08
CA LYS A 213 -24.09 -13.50 -14.68
C LYS A 213 -23.67 -14.51 -13.63
N VAL A 214 -22.97 -14.06 -12.58
CA VAL A 214 -22.53 -14.92 -11.49
C VAL A 214 -23.75 -15.50 -10.77
N ALA A 215 -24.72 -14.67 -10.39
CA ALA A 215 -25.93 -15.12 -9.73
C ALA A 215 -26.72 -16.17 -10.54
N LYS A 216 -26.86 -15.95 -11.85
CA LYS A 216 -27.53 -16.94 -12.74
C LYS A 216 -26.79 -18.25 -12.80
N ASN A 217 -25.45 -18.23 -12.87
CA ASN A 217 -24.65 -19.44 -12.91
C ASN A 217 -24.69 -20.21 -11.57
N PHE A 218 -24.62 -19.50 -10.44
CA PHE A 218 -24.78 -20.12 -9.14
C PHE A 218 -26.16 -20.77 -8.95
N TYR A 219 -27.22 -20.08 -9.33
CA TYR A 219 -28.57 -20.61 -9.25
C TYR A 219 -28.74 -21.86 -10.13
N PHE A 220 -28.15 -21.89 -11.31
CA PHE A 220 -28.16 -23.05 -12.20
C PHE A 220 -27.42 -24.25 -11.59
N ILE A 221 -26.23 -24.02 -11.02
CA ILE A 221 -25.44 -25.07 -10.34
C ILE A 221 -26.19 -25.61 -9.12
N TYR A 222 -26.77 -24.72 -8.29
CA TYR A 222 -27.55 -25.13 -7.12
C TYR A 222 -28.74 -26.01 -7.49
N ARG A 223 -29.52 -25.66 -8.50
CA ARG A 223 -30.63 -26.50 -9.00
C ARG A 223 -30.16 -27.84 -9.57
N MET A 224 -29.01 -27.89 -10.21
CA MET A 224 -28.46 -29.18 -10.67
C MET A 224 -28.13 -30.10 -9.48
N VAL A 225 -27.60 -29.56 -8.38
CA VAL A 225 -27.27 -30.34 -7.18
C VAL A 225 -28.54 -30.83 -6.48
N GLU A 226 -29.58 -29.99 -6.31
CA GLU A 226 -30.86 -30.40 -5.74
C GLU A 226 -31.59 -31.47 -6.60
N GLY A 227 -31.51 -31.37 -7.93
CA GLY A 227 -32.09 -32.36 -8.83
C GLY A 227 -31.41 -33.73 -8.78
N TYR A 228 -30.20 -33.83 -8.25
CA TYR A 228 -29.49 -35.12 -8.04
C TYR A 228 -29.97 -35.88 -6.78
N ASP A 229 -30.48 -35.16 -5.79
CA ASP A 229 -31.00 -35.78 -4.53
C ASP A 229 -32.43 -36.33 -4.68
N GLU A 230 -33.19 -35.92 -5.68
CA GLU A 230 -34.57 -36.43 -5.92
C GLU A 230 -34.61 -37.72 -6.78
N VAL A 231 -33.47 -38.23 -7.24
CA VAL A 231 -33.37 -39.45 -8.10
C VAL A 231 -32.81 -40.65 -7.34
N LYS A 232 -33.03 -40.73 -6.02
CA LYS A 232 -32.75 -41.94 -5.21
C LYS A 232 -33.99 -42.55 -4.64
#